data_b8af399ca80a2457b138b47c5da7e6b5
#
_entry.id   b8af399ca80a2457b138b47c5da7e6b5
#
_cell.length_a   1.000
_cell.length_b   1.000
_cell.length_c   1.000
_cell.angle_alpha   90.00
_cell.angle_beta   90.00
_cell.angle_gamma   90.00
#
_symmetry.space_group_name_H-M   'P 1'
#
loop_
_entity.id
_entity.type
_entity.pdbx_description
1 polymer ?
#
loop_
_entity_poly.entity_id
_entity_poly.type
_entity_poly.pdbx_seq_one_letter_code
_entity_poly.pdbx_strand_id
1 'polypeptide(L)'
;MAAHHGIMKAFNDRAQAAGWSFTCAPAQDFENAPLAGALEVWHAKAQGRPMPCRADMTARAMKPYLTHMSLLERVLAGGTQRYRIRLHGSTLARYAGDSTGKFLEDSVSPERLESYVALYDTALCLRAPLRVVSYYQAPEIDYLMGESLLAPLSVSGGDTPMLLSVTYTKPRPEFTRASSAAFA
;
A
#
# COMPACT_ATOMS: atom_id res chain seq x y z
N MET A 1 17.54 0.89 -12.98
CA MET A 1 16.49 -0.14 -13.22
C MET A 1 16.88 -1.51 -12.68
N ALA A 2 18.08 -2.06 -12.94
CA ALA A 2 18.49 -3.39 -12.42
C ALA A 2 18.45 -3.50 -10.88
N ALA A 3 18.90 -2.48 -10.13
CA ALA A 3 18.87 -2.48 -8.67
C ALA A 3 17.45 -2.55 -8.10
N HIS A 4 16.49 -1.80 -8.67
CA HIS A 4 15.10 -1.85 -8.25
C HIS A 4 14.49 -3.25 -8.46
N HIS A 5 14.78 -3.89 -9.60
CA HIS A 5 14.31 -5.26 -9.86
C HIS A 5 14.85 -6.25 -8.82
N GLY A 6 16.14 -6.15 -8.44
CA GLY A 6 16.75 -7.00 -7.42
C GLY A 6 16.08 -6.86 -6.04
N ILE A 7 15.76 -5.63 -5.62
CA ILE A 7 15.10 -5.37 -4.33
C ILE A 7 13.69 -5.94 -4.30
N MET A 8 12.88 -5.71 -5.35
CA MET A 8 11.54 -6.27 -5.45
C MET A 8 11.55 -7.80 -5.50
N LYS A 9 12.50 -8.38 -6.25
CA LYS A 9 12.66 -9.82 -6.29
C LYS A 9 12.98 -10.40 -4.91
N ALA A 10 13.91 -9.80 -4.18
CA ALA A 10 14.26 -10.23 -2.82
C ALA A 10 13.07 -10.17 -1.86
N PHE A 11 12.24 -9.11 -1.95
CA PHE A 11 10.99 -9.04 -1.18
C PHE A 11 10.03 -10.18 -1.56
N ASN A 12 9.77 -10.40 -2.85
CA ASN A 12 8.83 -11.42 -3.31
C ASN A 12 9.31 -12.85 -2.97
N ASP A 13 10.61 -13.14 -3.08
CA ASP A 13 11.19 -14.43 -2.68
C ASP A 13 10.99 -14.66 -1.17
N ARG A 14 11.23 -13.64 -0.34
CA ARG A 14 10.98 -13.71 1.10
C ARG A 14 9.51 -13.87 1.41
N ALA A 15 8.63 -13.12 0.76
CA ALA A 15 7.19 -13.21 0.92
C ALA A 15 6.69 -14.63 0.61
N GLN A 16 7.16 -15.22 -0.48
CA GLN A 16 6.83 -16.60 -0.86
C GLN A 16 7.34 -17.60 0.18
N ALA A 17 8.59 -17.49 0.62
CA ALA A 17 9.18 -18.40 1.60
C ALA A 17 8.50 -18.32 2.98
N ALA A 18 8.03 -17.14 3.38
CA ALA A 18 7.35 -16.90 4.66
C ALA A 18 5.81 -17.05 4.58
N GLY A 19 5.25 -17.37 3.40
CA GLY A 19 3.80 -17.49 3.20
C GLY A 19 3.05 -16.14 3.36
N TRP A 20 3.71 -15.03 3.10
CA TRP A 20 3.06 -13.72 3.17
C TRP A 20 2.06 -13.53 2.04
N SER A 21 1.00 -12.79 2.31
CA SER A 21 -0.08 -12.53 1.36
C SER A 21 0.16 -11.33 0.44
N PHE A 22 1.42 -10.90 0.27
CA PHE A 22 1.80 -9.76 -0.56
C PHE A 22 2.72 -10.18 -1.70
N THR A 23 2.49 -9.54 -2.87
CA THR A 23 3.49 -9.49 -3.94
C THR A 23 3.63 -8.04 -4.40
N CYS A 24 4.83 -7.63 -4.80
CA CYS A 24 5.07 -6.30 -5.34
C CYS A 24 5.70 -6.34 -6.74
N ALA A 25 5.38 -5.34 -7.53
CA ALA A 25 5.87 -5.11 -8.88
C ALA A 25 6.06 -3.60 -9.11
N PRO A 26 6.71 -3.16 -10.19
CA PRO A 26 6.70 -1.77 -10.60
C PRO A 26 5.25 -1.27 -10.74
N ALA A 27 5.01 0.02 -10.40
CA ALA A 27 3.69 0.63 -10.48
C ALA A 27 3.27 0.84 -11.94
N GLN A 28 2.78 -0.20 -12.56
CA GLN A 28 2.25 -0.25 -13.92
C GLN A 28 1.22 -1.37 -14.02
N ASP A 29 0.51 -1.44 -15.14
CA ASP A 29 -0.41 -2.54 -15.47
C ASP A 29 -1.44 -2.83 -14.35
N PHE A 30 -1.98 -1.76 -13.75
CA PHE A 30 -3.03 -1.89 -12.75
C PHE A 30 -4.31 -2.44 -13.38
N GLU A 31 -4.91 -3.42 -12.73
CA GLU A 31 -6.22 -3.93 -13.11
C GLU A 31 -7.37 -3.00 -12.69
N ASN A 32 -7.15 -2.21 -11.61
CA ASN A 32 -8.07 -1.18 -11.15
C ASN A 32 -7.69 0.17 -11.75
N ALA A 33 -8.42 0.64 -12.75
CA ALA A 33 -8.16 1.91 -13.44
C ALA A 33 -7.95 3.13 -12.51
N PRO A 34 -8.67 3.30 -11.38
CA PRO A 34 -8.39 4.38 -10.44
C PRO A 34 -6.96 4.43 -9.89
N LEU A 35 -6.25 3.29 -9.81
CA LEU A 35 -4.86 3.26 -9.34
C LEU A 35 -3.89 3.89 -10.35
N ALA A 36 -4.15 3.71 -11.64
CA ALA A 36 -3.39 4.39 -12.68
C ALA A 36 -3.55 5.92 -12.58
N GLY A 37 -4.79 6.40 -12.37
CA GLY A 37 -5.04 7.82 -12.16
C GLY A 37 -4.38 8.37 -10.87
N ALA A 38 -4.34 7.60 -9.80
CA ALA A 38 -3.62 7.99 -8.58
C ALA A 38 -2.10 8.09 -8.81
N LEU A 39 -1.55 7.17 -9.61
CA LEU A 39 -0.14 7.22 -10.03
C LEU A 39 0.16 8.46 -10.89
N GLU A 40 -0.72 8.81 -11.82
CA GLU A 40 -0.59 10.03 -12.63
C GLU A 40 -0.57 11.29 -11.75
N VAL A 41 -1.45 11.36 -10.73
CA VAL A 41 -1.41 12.47 -9.75
C VAL A 41 -0.07 12.50 -9.02
N TRP A 42 0.45 11.35 -8.58
CA TRP A 42 1.74 11.28 -7.90
C TRP A 42 2.88 11.79 -8.81
N HIS A 43 2.94 11.36 -10.06
CA HIS A 43 3.95 11.83 -11.04
C HIS A 43 3.80 13.33 -11.31
N ALA A 44 2.59 13.83 -11.54
CA ALA A 44 2.34 15.25 -11.79
C ALA A 44 2.80 16.12 -10.60
N LYS A 45 2.59 15.65 -9.36
CA LYS A 45 3.01 16.35 -8.14
C LYS A 45 4.51 16.24 -7.86
N ALA A 46 5.19 15.26 -8.41
CA ALA A 46 6.66 15.16 -8.33
C ALA A 46 7.36 16.32 -9.06
N GLN A 47 6.80 16.84 -10.16
CA GLN A 47 7.32 18.00 -10.90
C GLN A 47 8.82 17.85 -11.23
N GLY A 48 9.23 16.69 -11.74
CA GLY A 48 10.62 16.38 -12.07
C GLY A 48 11.51 15.96 -10.89
N ARG A 49 11.01 16.03 -9.65
CA ARG A 49 11.69 15.47 -8.47
C ARG A 49 11.54 13.95 -8.46
N PRO A 50 12.41 13.21 -7.75
CA PRO A 50 12.29 11.75 -7.62
C PRO A 50 10.95 11.30 -7.01
N MET A 51 10.34 12.14 -6.16
CA MET A 51 9.03 11.91 -5.54
C MET A 51 8.39 13.24 -5.12
N PRO A 52 7.04 13.32 -5.02
CA PRO A 52 6.38 14.50 -4.50
C PRO A 52 6.64 14.66 -2.99
N CYS A 53 6.52 15.91 -2.52
CA CYS A 53 6.47 16.17 -1.09
C CYS A 53 5.06 15.83 -0.56
N ARG A 54 4.98 15.41 0.72
CA ARG A 54 3.69 15.20 1.41
C ARG A 54 2.75 16.41 1.28
N ALA A 55 3.29 17.63 1.32
CA ALA A 55 2.52 18.86 1.18
C ALA A 55 1.87 19.03 -0.19
N ASP A 56 2.45 18.45 -1.24
CA ASP A 56 1.91 18.51 -2.60
C ASP A 56 0.69 17.60 -2.78
N MET A 57 0.61 16.53 -1.97
CA MET A 57 -0.48 15.55 -1.97
C MET A 57 -1.63 16.02 -1.09
N THR A 58 -2.25 17.12 -1.49
CA THR A 58 -3.37 17.73 -0.74
C THR A 58 -4.64 16.89 -0.84
N ALA A 59 -5.58 17.07 0.12
CA ALA A 59 -6.89 16.44 0.06
C ALA A 59 -7.64 16.77 -1.25
N ARG A 60 -7.46 17.98 -1.78
CA ARG A 60 -8.05 18.38 -3.06
C ARG A 60 -7.49 17.57 -4.24
N ALA A 61 -6.16 17.39 -4.28
CA ALA A 61 -5.51 16.59 -5.33
C ALA A 61 -5.91 15.12 -5.27
N MET A 62 -6.09 14.59 -4.05
CA MET A 62 -6.42 13.19 -3.80
C MET A 62 -7.93 12.93 -3.61
N LYS A 63 -8.78 13.92 -3.87
CA LYS A 63 -10.23 13.83 -3.61
C LYS A 63 -10.90 12.54 -4.12
N PRO A 64 -10.61 12.03 -5.35
CA PRO A 64 -11.23 10.80 -5.84
C PRO A 64 -10.82 9.54 -5.06
N TYR A 65 -9.71 9.59 -4.32
CA TYR A 65 -9.08 8.42 -3.70
C TYR A 65 -9.17 8.43 -2.17
N LEU A 66 -9.64 9.51 -1.53
CA LEU A 66 -9.56 9.72 -0.08
C LEU A 66 -10.13 8.56 0.75
N THR A 67 -11.25 7.97 0.31
CA THR A 67 -11.88 6.86 1.04
C THR A 67 -11.11 5.53 0.91
N HIS A 68 -10.26 5.43 -0.10
CA HIS A 68 -9.41 4.27 -0.42
C HIS A 68 -7.93 4.48 -0.09
N MET A 69 -7.60 5.59 0.60
CA MET A 69 -6.23 6.03 0.80
C MET A 69 -5.78 5.81 2.25
N SER A 70 -4.53 5.43 2.43
CA SER A 70 -3.83 5.51 3.71
C SER A 70 -2.57 6.34 3.57
N LEU A 71 -2.22 7.06 4.63
CA LEU A 71 -0.93 7.74 4.78
C LEU A 71 -0.20 7.13 5.97
N LEU A 72 1.03 6.70 5.72
CA LEU A 72 1.91 6.13 6.73
C LEU A 72 3.15 7.00 6.90
N GLU A 73 3.60 7.13 8.11
CA GLU A 73 4.79 7.88 8.49
C GLU A 73 5.74 6.93 9.23
N ARG A 74 7.01 6.84 8.79
CA ARG A 74 8.01 6.07 9.52
C ARG A 74 8.68 6.99 10.53
N VAL A 75 8.49 6.72 11.81
CA VAL A 75 8.98 7.53 12.93
C VAL A 75 9.92 6.74 13.84
N LEU A 76 10.84 7.44 14.50
CA LEU A 76 11.62 6.88 15.60
C LEU A 76 10.84 7.08 16.89
N ALA A 77 10.38 6.00 17.50
CA ALA A 77 9.66 6.03 18.77
C ALA A 77 10.20 4.97 19.73
N GLY A 78 10.58 5.38 20.94
CA GLY A 78 11.19 4.47 21.91
C GLY A 78 12.52 3.84 21.44
N GLY A 79 13.29 4.55 20.58
CA GLY A 79 14.55 4.04 20.02
C GLY A 79 14.40 3.07 18.87
N THR A 80 13.15 2.79 18.42
CA THR A 80 12.85 1.84 17.34
C THR A 80 12.11 2.54 16.21
N GLN A 81 12.42 2.16 14.97
CA GLN A 81 11.67 2.60 13.79
C GLN A 81 10.30 1.93 13.78
N ARG A 82 9.24 2.76 13.70
CA ARG A 82 7.84 2.31 13.71
C ARG A 82 7.06 3.02 12.62
N TYR A 83 5.97 2.41 12.17
CA TYR A 83 5.05 3.03 11.21
C TYR A 83 3.82 3.55 11.93
N ARG A 84 3.53 4.84 11.77
CA ARG A 84 2.30 5.48 12.26
C ARG A 84 1.33 5.71 11.13
N ILE A 85 0.09 5.31 11.31
CA ILE A 85 -0.99 5.51 10.33
C ILE A 85 -1.56 6.91 10.56
N ARG A 86 -1.22 7.86 9.68
CA ARG A 86 -1.66 9.26 9.78
C ARG A 86 -3.07 9.47 9.28
N LEU A 87 -3.51 8.64 8.35
CA LEU A 87 -4.85 8.63 7.77
C LEU A 87 -5.18 7.20 7.33
N HIS A 88 -6.40 6.78 7.61
CA HIS A 88 -6.97 5.54 7.11
C HIS A 88 -8.34 5.83 6.50
N GLY A 89 -8.48 5.62 5.17
CA GLY A 89 -9.68 5.96 4.42
C GLY A 89 -10.90 5.15 4.86
N SER A 90 -12.06 5.76 4.83
CA SER A 90 -13.30 5.18 5.39
C SER A 90 -13.73 3.88 4.71
N THR A 91 -13.44 3.69 3.43
CA THR A 91 -13.71 2.41 2.74
C THR A 91 -12.80 1.31 3.27
N LEU A 92 -11.53 1.60 3.53
CA LEU A 92 -10.59 0.63 4.09
C LEU A 92 -10.94 0.30 5.54
N ALA A 93 -11.37 1.28 6.31
CA ALA A 93 -11.80 1.11 7.69
C ALA A 93 -12.98 0.14 7.86
N ARG A 94 -13.79 -0.06 6.82
CA ARG A 94 -14.87 -1.07 6.85
C ARG A 94 -14.37 -2.51 6.94
N TYR A 95 -13.16 -2.77 6.43
CA TYR A 95 -12.57 -4.12 6.43
C TYR A 95 -11.63 -4.37 7.60
N ALA A 96 -10.94 -3.31 8.08
CA ALA A 96 -9.87 -3.45 9.07
C ALA A 96 -10.09 -2.62 10.35
N GLY A 97 -11.22 -1.92 10.45
CA GLY A 97 -11.43 -0.91 11.51
C GLY A 97 -10.64 0.37 11.26
N ASP A 98 -11.00 1.45 11.96
CA ASP A 98 -10.27 2.71 11.86
C ASP A 98 -8.94 2.64 12.62
N SER A 99 -7.87 2.79 11.87
CA SER A 99 -6.50 2.78 12.37
C SER A 99 -5.84 4.17 12.37
N THR A 100 -6.59 5.23 12.06
CA THR A 100 -6.06 6.60 12.04
C THR A 100 -5.45 6.99 13.38
N GLY A 101 -4.22 7.46 13.36
CA GLY A 101 -3.45 7.88 14.53
C GLY A 101 -2.72 6.75 15.28
N LYS A 102 -3.03 5.49 15.02
CA LYS A 102 -2.41 4.32 15.67
C LYS A 102 -1.05 3.99 15.04
N PHE A 103 -0.26 3.24 15.77
CA PHE A 103 0.88 2.55 15.18
C PHE A 103 0.43 1.28 14.44
N LEU A 104 1.25 0.83 13.51
CA LEU A 104 0.95 -0.33 12.67
C LEU A 104 0.73 -1.59 13.53
N GLU A 105 1.58 -1.81 14.53
CA GLU A 105 1.52 -2.94 15.47
C GLU A 105 0.26 -2.95 16.34
N ASP A 106 -0.40 -1.80 16.49
CA ASP A 106 -1.69 -1.70 17.21
C ASP A 106 -2.89 -1.95 16.27
N SER A 107 -2.61 -2.15 14.97
CA SER A 107 -3.63 -2.19 13.91
C SER A 107 -3.63 -3.49 13.11
N VAL A 108 -2.56 -4.26 13.17
CA VAL A 108 -2.41 -5.54 12.47
C VAL A 108 -2.04 -6.64 13.45
N SER A 109 -2.37 -7.88 13.13
CA SER A 109 -1.96 -9.00 13.98
C SER A 109 -0.43 -9.18 13.97
N PRO A 110 0.16 -9.70 15.08
CA PRO A 110 1.60 -9.90 15.17
C PRO A 110 2.19 -10.71 14.01
N GLU A 111 1.46 -11.72 13.52
CA GLU A 111 1.89 -12.61 12.42
C GLU A 111 2.02 -11.85 11.09
N ARG A 112 1.27 -10.75 10.93
CA ARG A 112 1.27 -9.93 9.71
C ARG A 112 2.17 -8.72 9.80
N LEU A 113 2.55 -8.30 11.00
CA LEU A 113 3.32 -7.08 11.21
C LEU A 113 4.63 -7.08 10.42
N GLU A 114 5.36 -8.19 10.46
CA GLU A 114 6.64 -8.32 9.75
C GLU A 114 6.48 -8.11 8.24
N SER A 115 5.43 -8.69 7.64
CA SER A 115 5.15 -8.57 6.21
C SER A 115 4.86 -7.14 5.77
N TYR A 116 4.09 -6.39 6.57
CA TYR A 116 3.80 -4.98 6.32
C TYR A 116 5.05 -4.10 6.47
N VAL A 117 5.83 -4.30 7.54
CA VAL A 117 7.08 -3.55 7.76
C VAL A 117 8.04 -3.79 6.61
N ALA A 118 8.24 -5.04 6.20
CA ALA A 118 9.12 -5.38 5.08
C ALA A 118 8.65 -4.76 3.76
N LEU A 119 7.34 -4.75 3.48
CA LEU A 119 6.78 -4.12 2.29
C LEU A 119 7.02 -2.60 2.28
N TYR A 120 6.76 -1.93 3.40
CA TYR A 120 6.92 -0.49 3.53
C TYR A 120 8.38 -0.06 3.45
N ASP A 121 9.28 -0.80 4.11
CA ASP A 121 10.73 -0.56 4.01
C ASP A 121 11.23 -0.76 2.57
N THR A 122 10.71 -1.76 1.86
CA THR A 122 11.00 -1.99 0.44
C THR A 122 10.61 -0.77 -0.41
N ALA A 123 9.40 -0.25 -0.24
CA ALA A 123 8.93 0.92 -0.99
C ALA A 123 9.76 2.18 -0.70
N LEU A 124 10.12 2.40 0.57
CA LEU A 124 10.96 3.53 0.97
C LEU A 124 12.40 3.40 0.44
N CYS A 125 12.96 2.19 0.45
CA CYS A 125 14.29 1.91 -0.09
C CYS A 125 14.35 2.16 -1.60
N LEU A 126 13.33 1.72 -2.34
CA LEU A 126 13.24 1.91 -3.79
C LEU A 126 13.03 3.37 -4.18
N ARG A 127 12.43 4.19 -3.32
CA ARG A 127 12.04 5.58 -3.62
C ARG A 127 11.23 5.70 -4.91
N ALA A 128 10.47 4.68 -5.23
CA ALA A 128 9.65 4.57 -6.44
C ALA A 128 8.30 3.94 -6.11
N PRO A 129 7.24 4.27 -6.84
CA PRO A 129 5.93 3.67 -6.64
C PRO A 129 5.93 2.17 -6.96
N LEU A 130 5.15 1.41 -6.21
CA LEU A 130 4.94 -0.02 -6.38
C LEU A 130 3.47 -0.34 -6.63
N ARG A 131 3.21 -1.30 -7.48
CA ARG A 131 1.96 -2.07 -7.51
C ARG A 131 2.08 -3.21 -6.51
N VAL A 132 1.12 -3.31 -5.61
CA VAL A 132 1.07 -4.37 -4.60
C VAL A 132 -0.23 -5.13 -4.78
N VAL A 133 -0.13 -6.45 -4.86
CA VAL A 133 -1.30 -7.35 -4.79
C VAL A 133 -1.28 -8.04 -3.44
N SER A 134 -2.43 -8.07 -2.77
CA SER A 134 -2.58 -8.66 -1.45
C SER A 134 -3.83 -9.55 -1.39
N TYR A 135 -3.76 -10.60 -0.56
CA TYR A 135 -4.90 -11.47 -0.29
C TYR A 135 -5.32 -11.30 1.17
N TYR A 136 -6.62 -11.10 1.37
CA TYR A 136 -7.17 -11.07 2.73
C TYR A 136 -7.19 -12.48 3.31
N GLN A 137 -6.92 -12.58 4.61
CA GLN A 137 -6.81 -13.89 5.30
C GLN A 137 -7.83 -14.04 6.44
N ALA A 138 -8.58 -12.97 6.78
CA ALA A 138 -9.67 -13.08 7.74
C ALA A 138 -10.82 -13.88 7.12
N PRO A 139 -11.41 -14.87 7.83
CA PRO A 139 -12.42 -15.78 7.27
C PRO A 139 -13.61 -15.09 6.60
N GLU A 140 -14.00 -13.91 7.12
CA GLU A 140 -15.16 -13.17 6.62
C GLU A 140 -14.88 -12.44 5.30
N ILE A 141 -13.60 -12.28 4.94
CA ILE A 141 -13.16 -11.51 3.75
C ILE A 141 -12.05 -12.22 2.97
N ASP A 142 -11.80 -13.50 3.22
CA ASP A 142 -10.75 -14.29 2.56
C ASP A 142 -11.00 -14.46 1.04
N TYR A 143 -12.24 -14.25 0.60
CA TYR A 143 -12.60 -14.20 -0.81
C TYR A 143 -12.15 -12.91 -1.53
N LEU A 144 -11.62 -11.94 -0.79
CA LEU A 144 -11.16 -10.67 -1.36
C LEU A 144 -9.67 -10.67 -1.66
N MET A 145 -9.31 -9.94 -2.68
CA MET A 145 -7.96 -9.49 -2.97
C MET A 145 -7.91 -7.96 -3.04
N GLY A 146 -6.79 -7.39 -2.64
CA GLY A 146 -6.49 -5.98 -2.78
C GLY A 146 -5.47 -5.73 -3.86
N GLU A 147 -5.66 -4.67 -4.64
CA GLU A 147 -4.63 -4.10 -5.49
C GLU A 147 -4.35 -2.69 -5.00
N SER A 148 -3.07 -2.36 -4.82
CA SER A 148 -2.66 -1.09 -4.24
C SER A 148 -1.57 -0.41 -5.06
N LEU A 149 -1.66 0.91 -5.14
CA LEU A 149 -0.52 1.78 -5.38
C LEU A 149 0.12 2.09 -4.03
N LEU A 150 1.39 1.73 -3.84
CA LEU A 150 2.18 2.11 -2.67
C LEU A 150 3.31 3.03 -3.14
N ALA A 151 3.30 4.29 -2.73
CA ALA A 151 4.15 5.32 -3.29
C ALA A 151 4.84 6.15 -2.19
N PRO A 152 6.17 6.33 -2.24
CA PRO A 152 6.91 7.12 -1.28
C PRO A 152 6.64 8.61 -1.46
N LEU A 153 6.71 9.35 -0.33
CA LEU A 153 6.61 10.80 -0.27
C LEU A 153 7.79 11.36 0.51
N SER A 154 8.34 12.49 0.05
CA SER A 154 9.28 13.27 0.83
C SER A 154 8.55 14.18 1.83
N VAL A 155 9.24 14.61 2.88
CA VAL A 155 8.73 15.59 3.84
C VAL A 155 9.66 16.80 3.84
N SER A 156 9.10 18.01 3.74
CA SER A 156 9.89 19.24 3.77
C SER A 156 10.50 19.43 5.14
N GLY A 157 11.81 19.63 5.19
CA GLY A 157 12.54 19.97 6.42
C GLY A 157 12.77 18.83 7.41
N GLY A 158 12.55 17.56 7.02
CA GLY A 158 12.77 16.43 7.90
C GLY A 158 13.07 15.11 7.17
N ASP A 159 13.73 14.21 7.87
CA ASP A 159 14.09 12.87 7.38
C ASP A 159 12.99 11.82 7.61
N THR A 160 11.77 12.26 7.93
CA THR A 160 10.68 11.33 8.22
C THR A 160 10.03 10.88 6.91
N PRO A 161 10.39 9.71 6.38
CA PRO A 161 9.81 9.23 5.14
C PRO A 161 8.34 8.85 5.34
N MET A 162 7.52 9.16 4.33
CA MET A 162 6.11 8.80 4.32
C MET A 162 5.76 7.93 3.13
N LEU A 163 4.67 7.20 3.26
CA LEU A 163 4.07 6.41 2.20
C LEU A 163 2.62 6.83 2.00
N LEU A 164 2.24 6.95 0.74
CA LEU A 164 0.86 6.98 0.27
C LEU A 164 0.50 5.58 -0.18
N SER A 165 -0.59 5.03 0.31
CA SER A 165 -1.21 3.83 -0.23
C SER A 165 -2.61 4.17 -0.73
N VAL A 166 -2.96 3.73 -1.93
CA VAL A 166 -4.34 3.74 -2.44
C VAL A 166 -4.70 2.30 -2.77
N THR A 167 -5.77 1.77 -2.17
CA THR A 167 -6.13 0.35 -2.26
C THR A 167 -7.57 0.17 -2.72
N TYR A 168 -7.75 -0.66 -3.74
CA TYR A 168 -9.06 -1.14 -4.17
C TYR A 168 -9.14 -2.64 -3.97
N THR A 169 -10.32 -3.11 -3.55
CA THR A 169 -10.58 -4.53 -3.30
C THR A 169 -11.55 -5.09 -4.33
N LYS A 170 -11.36 -6.36 -4.68
CA LYS A 170 -12.28 -7.12 -5.53
C LYS A 170 -12.32 -8.58 -5.09
N PRO A 171 -13.34 -9.36 -5.49
CA PRO A 171 -13.31 -10.81 -5.30
C PRO A 171 -12.10 -11.43 -6.00
N ARG A 172 -11.55 -12.47 -5.43
CA ARG A 172 -10.52 -13.30 -6.08
C ARG A 172 -11.13 -14.01 -7.31
N PRO A 173 -10.36 -14.24 -8.37
CA PRO A 173 -10.84 -14.85 -9.60
C PRO A 173 -11.53 -16.20 -9.41
N GLU A 174 -11.06 -17.02 -8.48
CA GLU A 174 -11.65 -18.32 -8.14
C GLU A 174 -13.08 -18.21 -7.60
N PHE A 175 -13.38 -17.17 -6.81
CA PHE A 175 -14.72 -16.93 -6.27
C PHE A 175 -15.66 -16.31 -7.30
N THR A 176 -15.14 -15.53 -8.24
CA THR A 176 -15.94 -14.96 -9.33
C THR A 176 -16.43 -16.02 -10.30
N ARG A 177 -15.61 -17.04 -10.60
CA ARG A 177 -16.01 -18.17 -11.49
C ARG A 177 -17.07 -19.06 -10.87
N ALA A 178 -17.00 -19.31 -9.56
CA ALA A 178 -17.99 -20.14 -8.87
C ALA A 178 -19.40 -19.50 -8.88
N SER A 179 -19.48 -18.16 -8.75
CA SER A 179 -20.75 -17.43 -8.78
C SER A 179 -21.40 -17.45 -10.17
N SER A 180 -20.62 -17.38 -11.26
CA SER A 180 -21.19 -17.42 -12.62
C SER A 180 -21.65 -18.83 -13.04
N ALA A 181 -21.07 -19.88 -12.46
CA ALA A 181 -21.48 -21.26 -12.72
C ALA A 181 -22.75 -21.68 -11.94
N ALA A 182 -23.11 -20.96 -10.88
CA ALA A 182 -24.30 -21.25 -10.08
C ALA A 182 -25.62 -20.67 -10.67
N PHE A 183 -25.51 -19.83 -11.70
CA PHE A 183 -26.64 -19.18 -12.38
C PHE A 183 -26.77 -19.58 -13.88
N ALA A 184 -26.04 -20.59 -14.33
CA ALA A 184 -26.13 -21.20 -15.65
C ALA A 184 -26.74 -22.59 -15.56
#